data_aae8ee15e2d58ba256f94317fb65e135
#
_entry.id   aae8ee15e2d58ba256f94317fb65e135
#
_cell.length_a   1.000
_cell.length_b   1.000
_cell.length_c   1.000
_cell.angle_alpha   90.00
_cell.angle_beta   90.00
_cell.angle_gamma   90.00
#
_symmetry.space_group_name_H-M   'P 1'
#
loop_
_entity.id
_entity.type
_entity.pdbx_description
1 polymer ?
#
loop_
_entity_poly.entity_id
_entity_poly.type
_entity_poly.pdbx_seq_one_letter_code
_entity_poly.pdbx_strand_id
1 'polypeptide(L)'
;DDELNVGPYDEKSTWGCIKKHGDHYMFELAEPPKGERAPVVSFRSTKAELKSIHFHAPSEHQVEKHEFCAEFHLVHEICSQGAPGDKYGQEPSSKIVIGVFANAVDDKDALQSLSLEFCTSLSTVKNSEEDCCVSAPFSFNELLKDAYSKLQRFYHYRGSLTTGTHDEVVSWFVLKEQISISSSMQDKIKLLDQPTRELQAMNRRIVLSKD
;
A
#
# COMPACT_ATOMS: atom_id res chain seq x y z
N ASP A 1 -5.36 15.87 16.88
CA ASP A 1 -5.18 14.41 17.02
C ASP A 1 -4.28 13.91 15.91
N ASP A 2 -3.15 13.29 16.28
CA ASP A 2 -2.19 12.70 15.35
C ASP A 2 -2.51 11.19 15.17
N GLU A 3 -3.78 10.89 14.95
CA GLU A 3 -4.25 9.53 14.71
C GLU A 3 -4.48 9.28 13.23
N LEU A 4 -3.97 8.14 12.77
CA LEU A 4 -4.29 7.61 11.45
C LEU A 4 -5.59 6.82 11.57
N ASN A 5 -6.68 7.39 11.09
CA ASN A 5 -7.96 6.72 11.09
C ASN A 5 -8.19 6.12 9.72
N VAL A 6 -8.38 4.81 9.70
CA VAL A 6 -8.78 4.09 8.51
C VAL A 6 -10.27 3.85 8.66
N GLY A 7 -11.04 4.41 7.75
CA GLY A 7 -12.49 4.21 7.71
C GLY A 7 -12.82 2.73 7.53
N PRO A 8 -14.08 2.32 7.74
CA PRO A 8 -14.42 0.93 7.66
C PRO A 8 -14.07 0.43 6.26
N TYR A 9 -12.98 -0.30 6.19
CA TYR A 9 -12.80 -1.25 5.12
C TYR A 9 -13.79 -2.36 5.47
N ASP A 10 -15.04 -2.21 5.01
CA ASP A 10 -16.10 -3.14 5.33
C ASP A 10 -15.64 -4.58 5.09
N GLU A 11 -16.20 -5.52 5.87
CA GLU A 11 -15.96 -6.96 5.72
C GLU A 11 -16.29 -7.48 4.31
N LYS A 12 -16.85 -6.62 3.47
CA LYS A 12 -17.14 -6.89 2.08
C LYS A 12 -15.89 -6.73 1.23
N SER A 13 -15.68 -7.71 0.41
CA SER A 13 -14.64 -7.73 -0.59
C SER A 13 -14.71 -6.48 -1.47
N THR A 14 -13.59 -5.76 -1.58
CA THR A 14 -13.46 -4.64 -2.50
C THR A 14 -13.18 -5.18 -3.90
N TRP A 15 -13.95 -4.76 -4.86
CA TRP A 15 -13.77 -5.17 -6.25
C TRP A 15 -12.75 -4.28 -6.96
N GLY A 16 -11.99 -4.87 -7.83
CA GLY A 16 -11.01 -4.16 -8.63
C GLY A 16 -10.41 -5.04 -9.71
N CYS A 17 -9.49 -4.46 -10.45
CA CYS A 17 -8.77 -5.12 -11.54
C CYS A 17 -7.29 -5.09 -11.28
N ILE A 18 -6.62 -6.21 -11.53
CA ILE A 18 -5.18 -6.21 -11.61
C ILE A 18 -4.79 -5.76 -13.01
N LYS A 19 -3.98 -4.69 -13.06
CA LYS A 19 -3.45 -4.14 -14.30
C LYS A 19 -1.94 -4.06 -14.26
N LYS A 20 -1.35 -4.09 -15.43
CA LYS A 20 0.07 -3.81 -15.62
C LYS A 20 0.26 -2.35 -16.01
N HIS A 21 1.03 -1.60 -15.23
CA HIS A 21 1.44 -0.24 -15.53
C HIS A 21 2.95 -0.19 -15.75
N GLY A 22 3.37 -0.15 -17.01
CA GLY A 22 4.79 -0.29 -17.35
C GLY A 22 5.35 -1.63 -16.92
N ASP A 23 6.25 -1.62 -15.96
CA ASP A 23 6.88 -2.80 -15.35
C ASP A 23 6.29 -3.19 -13.99
N HIS A 24 5.25 -2.50 -13.53
CA HIS A 24 4.58 -2.74 -12.26
C HIS A 24 3.20 -3.38 -12.44
N TYR A 25 2.84 -4.25 -11.50
CA TYR A 25 1.49 -4.77 -11.35
C TYR A 25 0.81 -4.09 -10.17
N MET A 26 -0.40 -3.61 -10.38
CA MET A 26 -1.20 -3.01 -9.32
C MET A 26 -2.65 -3.49 -9.39
N PHE A 27 -3.28 -3.57 -8.23
CA PHE A 27 -4.70 -3.74 -8.10
C PHE A 27 -5.33 -2.35 -8.05
N GLU A 28 -6.08 -1.99 -9.10
CA GLU A 28 -6.87 -0.76 -9.13
C GLU A 28 -8.28 -1.05 -8.66
N LEU A 29 -8.78 -0.24 -7.74
CA LEU A 29 -10.15 -0.37 -7.26
C LEU A 29 -11.13 0.01 -8.37
N ALA A 30 -12.18 -0.80 -8.54
CA ALA A 30 -13.33 -0.42 -9.33
C ALA A 30 -14.10 0.71 -8.64
N GLU A 31 -14.87 1.48 -9.40
CA GLU A 31 -15.81 2.40 -8.78
C GLU A 31 -16.77 1.63 -7.87
N PRO A 32 -16.99 2.11 -6.62
CA PRO A 32 -17.89 1.44 -5.72
C PRO A 32 -19.32 1.43 -6.28
N PRO A 33 -20.08 0.38 -6.04
CA PRO A 33 -21.49 0.33 -6.41
C PRO A 33 -22.26 1.54 -5.87
N LYS A 34 -23.34 1.93 -6.56
CA LYS A 34 -24.16 3.08 -6.17
C LYS A 34 -24.62 2.97 -4.69
N GLY A 35 -24.18 3.91 -3.88
CA GLY A 35 -24.49 3.97 -2.43
C GLY A 35 -23.40 3.39 -1.53
N GLU A 36 -22.37 2.78 -2.09
CA GLU A 36 -21.16 2.36 -1.39
C GLU A 36 -20.06 3.42 -1.54
N ARG A 37 -19.07 3.37 -0.69
CA ARG A 37 -17.92 4.30 -0.71
C ARG A 37 -16.63 3.51 -0.80
N ALA A 38 -15.65 4.08 -1.51
CA ALA A 38 -14.29 3.56 -1.46
C ALA A 38 -13.74 3.64 -0.01
N PRO A 39 -12.84 2.72 0.37
CA PRO A 39 -12.14 2.81 1.65
C PRO A 39 -11.45 4.17 1.81
N VAL A 40 -11.56 4.76 2.99
CA VAL A 40 -11.05 6.11 3.28
C VAL A 40 -10.04 6.05 4.41
N VAL A 41 -8.92 6.72 4.25
CA VAL A 41 -8.00 7.04 5.33
C VAL A 41 -8.12 8.51 5.69
N SER A 42 -8.02 8.82 6.99
CA SER A 42 -7.93 10.20 7.45
C SER A 42 -6.80 10.39 8.43
N PHE A 43 -6.10 11.50 8.27
CA PHE A 43 -5.07 11.95 9.18
C PHE A 43 -5.21 13.45 9.40
N ARG A 44 -5.38 13.88 10.66
CA ARG A 44 -5.76 15.26 11.01
C ARG A 44 -7.04 15.65 10.26
N SER A 45 -7.03 16.75 9.50
CA SER A 45 -8.16 17.22 8.69
C SER A 45 -8.19 16.67 7.27
N THR A 46 -7.19 15.88 6.86
CA THR A 46 -7.07 15.36 5.51
C THR A 46 -7.75 14.01 5.40
N LYS A 47 -8.56 13.83 4.35
CA LYS A 47 -9.18 12.56 3.97
C LYS A 47 -8.74 12.16 2.58
N ALA A 48 -8.47 10.87 2.40
CA ALA A 48 -8.05 10.32 1.13
C ALA A 48 -8.74 8.97 0.86
N GLU A 49 -9.16 8.76 -0.38
CA GLU A 49 -9.79 7.52 -0.83
C GLU A 49 -8.78 6.56 -1.41
N LEU A 50 -8.89 5.29 -1.07
CA LEU A 50 -8.08 4.25 -1.66
C LEU A 50 -8.34 4.13 -3.16
N LYS A 51 -7.27 4.10 -3.94
CA LYS A 51 -7.33 3.95 -5.40
C LYS A 51 -6.67 2.69 -5.89
N SER A 52 -5.53 2.33 -5.32
CA SER A 52 -4.79 1.16 -5.78
C SER A 52 -3.94 0.54 -4.67
N ILE A 53 -3.55 -0.71 -4.90
CA ILE A 53 -2.58 -1.43 -4.09
C ILE A 53 -1.57 -2.07 -5.01
N HIS A 54 -0.32 -1.95 -4.65
CA HIS A 54 0.78 -2.69 -5.27
C HIS A 54 1.78 -3.12 -4.20
N PHE A 55 2.77 -3.88 -4.60
CA PHE A 55 3.82 -4.32 -3.69
C PHE A 55 5.17 -4.27 -4.38
N HIS A 56 6.20 -4.26 -3.58
CA HIS A 56 7.60 -4.37 -3.99
C HIS A 56 8.25 -5.53 -3.25
N ALA A 57 9.17 -6.22 -3.90
CA ALA A 57 9.97 -7.28 -3.30
C ALA A 57 11.41 -7.24 -3.86
N PRO A 58 12.37 -6.93 -2.98
CA PRO A 58 12.26 -6.66 -1.54
C PRO A 58 11.54 -5.34 -1.21
N SER A 59 11.43 -5.00 0.10
CA SER A 59 10.84 -3.74 0.53
C SER A 59 11.64 -2.53 0.03
N GLU A 60 10.95 -1.43 -0.30
CA GLU A 60 11.60 -0.16 -0.69
C GLU A 60 12.02 0.67 0.52
N HIS A 61 11.28 0.56 1.64
CA HIS A 61 11.74 1.13 2.90
C HIS A 61 12.59 0.14 3.68
N GLN A 62 13.50 0.69 4.48
CA GLN A 62 14.28 -0.06 5.46
C GLN A 62 14.14 0.58 6.84
N VAL A 63 14.07 -0.24 7.87
CA VAL A 63 14.09 0.19 9.28
C VAL A 63 15.37 -0.31 9.91
N GLU A 64 16.19 0.61 10.43
CA GLU A 64 17.51 0.27 11.05
C GLU A 64 18.40 -0.59 10.13
N LYS A 65 18.38 -0.31 8.83
CA LYS A 65 19.08 -1.07 7.78
C LYS A 65 18.54 -2.48 7.54
N HIS A 66 17.40 -2.82 8.14
CA HIS A 66 16.71 -4.09 7.88
C HIS A 66 15.78 -3.93 6.69
N GLU A 67 15.93 -4.82 5.71
CA GLU A 67 15.09 -4.97 4.52
C GLU A 67 14.13 -6.14 4.75
N PHE A 68 12.87 -5.94 4.38
CA PHE A 68 11.83 -6.95 4.53
C PHE A 68 11.64 -7.72 3.22
N CYS A 69 11.00 -8.88 3.27
CA CYS A 69 10.83 -9.71 2.08
C CYS A 69 9.89 -9.09 1.03
N ALA A 70 8.96 -8.26 1.46
CA ALA A 70 8.11 -7.45 0.60
C ALA A 70 7.54 -6.25 1.36
N GLU A 71 7.00 -5.29 0.60
CA GLU A 71 6.27 -4.13 1.12
C GLU A 71 5.05 -3.88 0.25
N PHE A 72 3.88 -3.75 0.88
CA PHE A 72 2.63 -3.39 0.22
C PHE A 72 2.37 -1.90 0.36
N HIS A 73 1.99 -1.26 -0.73
CA HIS A 73 1.62 0.15 -0.78
C HIS A 73 0.12 0.29 -1.04
N LEU A 74 -0.61 0.85 -0.07
CA LEU A 74 -2.02 1.20 -0.20
C LEU A 74 -2.10 2.68 -0.57
N VAL A 75 -2.35 2.97 -1.83
CA VAL A 75 -2.31 4.33 -2.38
C VAL A 75 -3.68 4.98 -2.32
N HIS A 76 -3.77 6.09 -1.60
CA HIS A 76 -5.00 6.88 -1.45
C HIS A 76 -4.81 8.25 -2.09
N GLU A 77 -5.84 8.77 -2.75
CA GLU A 77 -5.89 10.13 -3.28
C GLU A 77 -6.70 11.04 -2.37
N ILE A 78 -6.20 12.25 -2.15
CA ILE A 78 -6.83 13.22 -1.27
C ILE A 78 -8.11 13.75 -1.92
N CYS A 79 -9.25 13.60 -1.23
CA CYS A 79 -10.58 13.93 -1.73
C CYS A 79 -10.89 15.43 -1.73
N SER A 80 -10.19 16.24 -0.94
CA SER A 80 -10.46 17.67 -0.80
C SER A 80 -9.50 18.51 -1.62
N GLN A 81 -10.02 19.25 -2.58
CA GLN A 81 -9.28 20.37 -3.15
C GLN A 81 -9.01 21.39 -2.05
N GLY A 82 -7.74 21.69 -1.80
CA GLY A 82 -7.34 22.74 -0.89
C GLY A 82 -6.87 22.30 0.49
N ALA A 83 -6.21 21.15 0.60
CA ALA A 83 -5.38 20.95 1.78
C ALA A 83 -4.35 22.10 1.82
N PRO A 84 -4.37 22.97 2.87
CA PRO A 84 -3.41 24.05 2.94
C PRO A 84 -2.01 23.46 2.96
N GLY A 85 -1.11 24.01 2.14
CA GLY A 85 0.30 23.73 2.24
C GLY A 85 0.74 23.84 3.71
N ASP A 86 1.78 23.11 4.09
CA ASP A 86 2.27 23.26 5.44
C ASP A 86 2.78 24.71 5.67
N LYS A 87 3.03 25.06 6.92
CA LYS A 87 3.54 26.38 7.33
C LYS A 87 4.88 26.77 6.69
N TYR A 88 5.51 25.83 5.99
CA TYR A 88 6.86 25.96 5.41
C TYR A 88 6.84 26.09 3.90
N GLY A 89 5.66 26.25 3.27
CA GLY A 89 5.52 26.50 1.84
C GLY A 89 5.78 25.30 0.95
N GLN A 90 5.74 24.09 1.51
CA GLN A 90 5.77 22.88 0.69
C GLN A 90 4.44 22.71 -0.03
N GLU A 91 4.49 22.22 -1.27
CA GLU A 91 3.28 21.84 -2.00
C GLU A 91 2.48 20.80 -1.19
N PRO A 92 1.16 20.91 -1.16
CA PRO A 92 0.34 19.97 -0.42
C PRO A 92 0.51 18.57 -1.01
N SER A 93 0.62 17.55 -0.14
CA SER A 93 0.56 16.17 -0.59
C SER A 93 -0.75 15.93 -1.33
N SER A 94 -0.68 15.26 -2.47
CA SER A 94 -1.87 14.83 -3.21
C SER A 94 -2.27 13.39 -2.88
N LYS A 95 -1.39 12.65 -2.21
CA LYS A 95 -1.58 11.24 -1.87
C LYS A 95 -1.21 10.96 -0.41
N ILE A 96 -1.96 10.02 0.17
CA ILE A 96 -1.57 9.32 1.40
C ILE A 96 -1.25 7.89 0.99
N VAL A 97 -0.05 7.40 1.34
CA VAL A 97 0.32 6.00 1.10
C VAL A 97 0.62 5.32 2.42
N ILE A 98 -0.02 4.18 2.65
CA ILE A 98 0.28 3.30 3.78
C ILE A 98 1.21 2.20 3.27
N GLY A 99 2.42 2.14 3.83
CA GLY A 99 3.38 1.07 3.60
C GLY A 99 3.23 -0.01 4.67
N VAL A 100 3.12 -1.26 4.25
CA VAL A 100 2.98 -2.43 5.13
C VAL A 100 4.05 -3.45 4.80
N PHE A 101 4.96 -3.67 5.72
CA PHE A 101 6.01 -4.68 5.55
C PHE A 101 5.46 -6.09 5.64
N ALA A 102 6.07 -7.01 4.91
CA ALA A 102 5.76 -8.43 4.97
C ALA A 102 7.01 -9.25 5.22
N ASN A 103 6.87 -10.27 6.06
CA ASN A 103 7.88 -11.30 6.26
C ASN A 103 7.33 -12.68 5.90
N ALA A 104 8.19 -13.52 5.35
CA ALA A 104 7.84 -14.90 5.05
C ALA A 104 7.85 -15.73 6.33
N VAL A 105 6.82 -16.54 6.50
CA VAL A 105 6.66 -17.50 7.57
C VAL A 105 6.25 -18.86 6.99
N ASP A 106 6.23 -19.90 7.82
CA ASP A 106 5.70 -21.20 7.41
C ASP A 106 4.23 -21.07 7.00
N ASP A 107 3.80 -21.82 5.99
CA ASP A 107 2.45 -21.71 5.40
C ASP A 107 1.31 -21.82 6.42
N LYS A 108 1.51 -22.58 7.52
CA LYS A 108 0.51 -22.73 8.60
C LYS A 108 0.28 -21.45 9.41
N ASP A 109 1.28 -20.54 9.45
CA ASP A 109 1.28 -19.33 10.25
C ASP A 109 1.02 -18.07 9.38
N ALA A 110 0.84 -18.28 8.08
CA ALA A 110 0.63 -17.21 7.11
C ALA A 110 -0.84 -16.76 7.03
N LEU A 111 -1.03 -15.51 6.60
CA LEU A 111 -2.34 -15.01 6.18
C LEU A 111 -2.76 -15.75 4.91
N GLN A 112 -3.63 -16.74 5.04
CA GLN A 112 -3.95 -17.65 3.93
C GLN A 112 -4.80 -17.01 2.83
N SER A 113 -5.68 -16.08 3.17
CA SER A 113 -6.70 -15.58 2.25
C SER A 113 -6.17 -14.61 1.20
N LEU A 114 -5.22 -13.76 1.58
CA LEU A 114 -4.62 -12.78 0.65
C LEU A 114 -3.73 -13.44 -0.38
N SER A 115 -3.16 -14.56 -0.01
CA SER A 115 -2.05 -15.16 -0.72
C SER A 115 -2.46 -15.82 -2.02
N LEU A 116 -3.58 -16.52 -2.04
CA LEU A 116 -3.86 -17.41 -3.16
C LEU A 116 -4.54 -16.70 -4.33
N GLU A 117 -5.59 -15.94 -4.07
CA GLU A 117 -6.37 -15.29 -5.13
C GLU A 117 -5.62 -14.13 -5.77
N PHE A 118 -5.01 -13.25 -4.97
CA PHE A 118 -4.23 -12.12 -5.47
C PHE A 118 -3.03 -12.59 -6.30
N CYS A 119 -2.25 -13.55 -5.79
CA CYS A 119 -1.08 -14.05 -6.53
C CYS A 119 -1.45 -14.94 -7.72
N THR A 120 -2.57 -15.66 -7.66
CA THR A 120 -3.06 -16.41 -8.81
C THR A 120 -3.51 -15.45 -9.91
N SER A 121 -4.21 -14.39 -9.54
CA SER A 121 -4.64 -13.33 -10.45
C SER A 121 -3.45 -12.60 -11.08
N LEU A 122 -2.42 -12.27 -10.30
CA LEU A 122 -1.17 -11.69 -10.81
C LEU A 122 -0.45 -12.62 -11.79
N SER A 123 -0.41 -13.91 -11.51
CA SER A 123 0.21 -14.89 -12.42
C SER A 123 -0.55 -14.98 -13.74
N THR A 124 -1.86 -14.82 -13.72
CA THR A 124 -2.71 -14.80 -14.92
C THR A 124 -2.43 -13.54 -15.74
N VAL A 125 -2.34 -12.39 -15.12
CA VAL A 125 -2.05 -11.10 -15.80
C VAL A 125 -0.64 -11.11 -16.40
N LYS A 126 0.36 -11.68 -15.71
CA LYS A 126 1.72 -11.78 -16.23
C LYS A 126 1.80 -12.55 -17.57
N ASN A 127 0.94 -13.54 -17.73
CA ASN A 127 0.93 -14.40 -18.91
C ASN A 127 -0.01 -13.91 -20.03
N SER A 128 -0.74 -12.79 -19.80
CA SER A 128 -1.60 -12.18 -20.81
C SER A 128 -0.89 -11.01 -21.50
N GLU A 129 -1.03 -10.90 -22.80
CA GLU A 129 -0.52 -9.75 -23.59
C GLU A 129 -1.44 -8.54 -23.50
N GLU A 130 -2.66 -8.71 -22.97
CA GLU A 130 -3.67 -7.65 -22.81
C GLU A 130 -3.83 -7.27 -21.33
N ASP A 131 -4.31 -6.04 -21.10
CA ASP A 131 -4.76 -5.59 -19.77
C ASP A 131 -5.85 -6.52 -19.24
N CYS A 132 -5.44 -7.56 -18.56
CA CYS A 132 -6.34 -8.55 -18.03
C CYS A 132 -7.00 -8.02 -16.77
N CYS A 133 -8.28 -7.67 -16.89
CA CYS A 133 -9.09 -7.31 -15.74
C CYS A 133 -9.52 -8.61 -15.04
N VAL A 134 -8.76 -9.03 -14.05
CA VAL A 134 -9.20 -10.11 -13.17
C VAL A 134 -9.95 -9.46 -12.02
N SER A 135 -11.28 -9.61 -12.03
CA SER A 135 -12.10 -9.26 -10.87
C SER A 135 -11.76 -10.21 -9.74
N ALA A 136 -11.06 -9.72 -8.75
CA ALA A 136 -10.82 -10.48 -7.53
C ALA A 136 -11.42 -9.69 -6.36
N PRO A 137 -12.14 -10.34 -5.46
CA PRO A 137 -12.49 -9.73 -4.19
C PRO A 137 -11.21 -9.57 -3.38
N PHE A 138 -10.94 -8.36 -2.90
CA PHE A 138 -9.83 -8.09 -2.03
C PHE A 138 -10.34 -7.67 -0.66
N SER A 139 -9.95 -8.37 0.37
CA SER A 139 -10.31 -8.01 1.74
C SER A 139 -9.15 -7.29 2.43
N PHE A 140 -9.33 -5.99 2.67
CA PHE A 140 -8.38 -5.19 3.44
C PHE A 140 -8.30 -5.63 4.89
N ASN A 141 -9.42 -6.06 5.45
CA ASN A 141 -9.46 -6.58 6.82
C ASN A 141 -8.55 -7.80 6.97
N GLU A 142 -8.41 -8.58 5.91
CA GLU A 142 -7.49 -9.73 5.93
C GLU A 142 -6.04 -9.29 5.75
N LEU A 143 -5.74 -8.33 4.86
CA LEU A 143 -4.39 -7.77 4.72
C LEU A 143 -3.93 -7.08 5.99
N LEU A 144 -4.82 -6.31 6.60
CA LEU A 144 -4.49 -5.50 7.77
C LEU A 144 -4.91 -6.14 9.09
N LYS A 145 -5.46 -7.37 9.11
CA LYS A 145 -6.07 -7.99 10.28
C LYS A 145 -5.22 -7.90 11.54
N ASP A 146 -3.94 -8.22 11.43
CA ASP A 146 -3.01 -8.11 12.53
C ASP A 146 -2.41 -6.71 12.68
N ALA A 147 -2.34 -5.95 11.59
CA ALA A 147 -1.84 -4.59 11.57
C ALA A 147 -2.93 -3.56 11.90
N TYR A 148 -4.23 -3.88 11.70
CA TYR A 148 -5.32 -2.92 11.90
C TYR A 148 -5.43 -2.42 13.33
N SER A 149 -5.30 -3.29 14.32
CA SER A 149 -5.26 -2.90 15.74
C SER A 149 -4.01 -2.08 16.10
N LYS A 150 -3.01 -2.07 15.22
CA LYS A 150 -1.71 -1.45 15.41
C LYS A 150 -1.42 -0.36 14.37
N LEU A 151 -2.45 0.08 13.63
CA LEU A 151 -2.35 1.18 12.67
C LEU A 151 -1.87 2.49 13.30
N GLN A 152 -1.92 2.61 14.62
CA GLN A 152 -1.42 3.77 15.34
C GLN A 152 0.10 3.77 15.52
N ARG A 153 0.77 2.65 15.22
CA ARG A 153 2.22 2.53 15.33
C ARG A 153 2.86 2.64 13.95
N PHE A 154 3.37 3.81 13.63
CA PHE A 154 3.90 4.10 12.30
C PHE A 154 5.07 5.07 12.30
N TYR A 155 5.81 5.06 11.22
CA TYR A 155 6.68 6.15 10.81
C TYR A 155 5.93 7.02 9.80
N HIS A 156 5.96 8.33 10.00
CA HIS A 156 5.32 9.28 9.11
C HIS A 156 6.32 10.30 8.58
N TYR A 157 6.33 10.50 7.26
CA TYR A 157 7.15 11.50 6.62
C TYR A 157 6.54 11.96 5.28
N ARG A 158 6.99 13.12 4.80
CA ARG A 158 6.66 13.58 3.45
C ARG A 158 7.75 13.12 2.48
N GLY A 159 7.35 12.53 1.37
CA GLY A 159 8.24 11.96 0.38
C GLY A 159 7.62 11.92 -1.00
N SER A 160 8.24 11.14 -1.86
CA SER A 160 7.90 11.03 -3.27
C SER A 160 7.17 9.74 -3.61
N LEU A 161 6.63 9.67 -4.82
CA LEU A 161 6.35 8.41 -5.49
C LEU A 161 7.64 7.60 -5.62
N THR A 162 7.54 6.28 -5.55
CA THR A 162 8.68 5.38 -5.76
C THR A 162 8.79 4.93 -7.22
N THR A 163 7.77 5.23 -8.02
CA THR A 163 7.68 4.88 -9.44
C THR A 163 7.35 6.11 -10.30
N GLY A 164 7.58 6.02 -11.59
CA GLY A 164 7.24 7.06 -12.56
C GLY A 164 8.05 8.35 -12.40
N THR A 165 7.39 9.48 -12.20
CA THR A 165 8.01 10.81 -12.13
C THR A 165 8.75 11.10 -10.85
N HIS A 166 8.57 10.29 -9.81
CA HIS A 166 9.12 10.48 -8.47
C HIS A 166 8.75 11.82 -7.80
N ASP A 167 7.57 12.33 -8.12
CA ASP A 167 7.07 13.60 -7.56
C ASP A 167 6.95 13.53 -6.03
N GLU A 168 7.37 14.59 -5.34
CA GLU A 168 7.31 14.68 -3.86
C GLU A 168 5.91 15.08 -3.36
N VAL A 169 4.92 14.26 -3.66
CA VAL A 169 3.49 14.51 -3.38
C VAL A 169 2.88 13.54 -2.38
N VAL A 170 3.69 12.73 -1.72
CA VAL A 170 3.21 11.64 -0.86
C VAL A 170 3.40 11.95 0.61
N SER A 171 2.32 11.76 1.36
CA SER A 171 2.34 11.65 2.82
C SER A 171 2.43 10.16 3.18
N TRP A 172 3.61 9.70 3.54
CA TRP A 172 3.89 8.30 3.86
C TRP A 172 3.55 7.96 5.31
N PHE A 173 2.88 6.82 5.49
CA PHE A 173 2.64 6.15 6.76
C PHE A 173 3.16 4.72 6.66
N VAL A 174 4.37 4.47 7.15
CA VAL A 174 4.98 3.13 7.12
C VAL A 174 4.68 2.46 8.44
N LEU A 175 3.88 1.40 8.43
CA LEU A 175 3.47 0.69 9.63
C LEU A 175 4.68 -0.01 10.27
N LYS A 176 4.76 0.03 11.60
CA LYS A 176 5.80 -0.69 12.34
C LYS A 176 5.50 -2.18 12.44
N GLU A 177 4.22 -2.54 12.38
CA GLU A 177 3.80 -3.93 12.39
C GLU A 177 3.87 -4.53 10.99
N GLN A 178 4.28 -5.77 10.96
CA GLN A 178 4.47 -6.53 9.73
C GLN A 178 3.34 -7.54 9.57
N ILE A 179 3.03 -7.87 8.33
CA ILE A 179 2.17 -9.01 8.02
C ILE A 179 3.00 -10.25 7.73
N SER A 180 2.41 -11.40 7.99
CA SER A 180 3.03 -12.69 7.71
C SER A 180 2.49 -13.24 6.38
N ILE A 181 3.36 -13.49 5.42
CA ILE A 181 3.03 -14.14 4.15
C ILE A 181 3.64 -15.54 4.10
N SER A 182 3.05 -16.44 3.33
CA SER A 182 3.62 -17.77 3.16
C SER A 182 4.91 -17.75 2.33
N SER A 183 5.79 -18.72 2.55
CA SER A 183 6.98 -18.88 1.73
C SER A 183 6.62 -19.10 0.25
N SER A 184 5.53 -19.81 -0.02
CA SER A 184 5.02 -20.00 -1.38
C SER A 184 4.54 -18.69 -2.02
N MET A 185 3.97 -17.77 -1.22
CA MET A 185 3.61 -16.43 -1.68
C MET A 185 4.85 -15.59 -1.96
N GLN A 186 5.84 -15.63 -1.09
CA GLN A 186 7.10 -14.92 -1.30
C GLN A 186 7.75 -15.31 -2.64
N ASP A 187 7.77 -16.60 -2.94
CA ASP A 187 8.34 -17.10 -4.20
C ASP A 187 7.55 -16.57 -5.41
N LYS A 188 6.23 -16.55 -5.34
CA LYS A 188 5.39 -15.99 -6.42
C LYS A 188 5.61 -14.48 -6.59
N ILE A 189 5.71 -13.74 -5.49
CA ILE A 189 6.01 -12.30 -5.51
C ILE A 189 7.36 -12.04 -6.17
N LYS A 190 8.40 -12.79 -5.81
CA LYS A 190 9.73 -12.70 -6.45
C LYS A 190 9.71 -13.00 -7.95
N LEU A 191 8.89 -13.98 -8.37
CA LEU A 191 8.75 -14.31 -9.79
C LEU A 191 8.12 -13.20 -10.63
N LEU A 192 7.40 -12.26 -10.01
CA LEU A 192 6.83 -11.11 -10.71
C LEU A 192 7.88 -10.06 -11.05
N ASP A 193 9.04 -10.12 -10.38
CA ASP A 193 10.21 -9.28 -10.66
C ASP A 193 9.85 -7.78 -10.78
N GLN A 194 9.09 -7.29 -9.80
CA GLN A 194 8.72 -5.89 -9.77
C GLN A 194 9.93 -5.05 -9.35
N PRO A 195 10.28 -4.01 -10.10
CA PRO A 195 11.41 -3.18 -9.77
C PRO A 195 11.20 -2.47 -8.42
N THR A 196 12.27 -2.36 -7.66
CA THR A 196 12.34 -1.59 -6.43
C THR A 196 13.23 -0.37 -6.65
N ARG A 197 12.84 0.75 -6.10
CA ARG A 197 13.66 1.96 -6.15
C ARG A 197 14.79 1.86 -5.14
N GLU A 198 16.00 2.26 -5.55
CA GLU A 198 17.12 2.39 -4.63
C GLU A 198 16.81 3.36 -3.49
N LEU A 199 17.35 3.06 -2.31
CA LEU A 199 17.20 3.91 -1.13
C LEU A 199 17.67 5.32 -1.42
N GLN A 200 16.85 6.30 -1.08
CA GLN A 200 17.16 7.71 -1.22
C GLN A 200 17.72 8.28 0.09
N ALA A 201 18.63 9.22 -0.02
CA ALA A 201 19.11 9.94 1.14
C ALA A 201 17.96 10.65 1.87
N MET A 202 18.07 10.77 3.17
CA MET A 202 17.06 11.43 4.01
C MET A 202 16.83 12.89 3.64
N ASN A 203 17.82 13.58 3.07
CA ASN A 203 17.75 14.96 2.58
C ASN A 203 17.08 15.92 3.59
N ARG A 204 17.41 15.76 4.88
CA ARG A 204 16.84 16.52 6.01
C ARG A 204 15.32 16.32 6.21
N ARG A 205 14.72 15.27 5.64
CA ARG A 205 13.32 14.93 5.93
C ARG A 205 13.16 14.60 7.40
N ILE A 206 12.09 15.11 7.99
CA ILE A 206 11.70 14.77 9.35
C ILE A 206 10.84 13.51 9.29
N VAL A 207 11.26 12.48 10.01
CA VAL A 207 10.46 11.27 10.21
C VAL A 207 9.89 11.31 11.60
N LEU A 208 8.58 11.35 11.71
CA LEU A 208 7.87 11.21 12.98
C LEU A 208 7.70 9.73 13.27
N SER A 209 7.91 9.34 14.53
CA SER A 209 7.67 7.99 15.00
C SER A 209 6.55 8.02 16.03
N LYS A 210 5.51 7.23 15.81
CA LYS A 210 4.43 7.02 16.75
C LYS A 210 4.45 5.57 17.25
N ASP A 211 4.43 5.38 18.57
CA ASP A 211 4.42 4.09 19.27
C ASP A 211 3.06 3.78 19.89
#